data_9daf43e983688827b1f6fc82db5f5e31
#
_entry.id   9daf43e983688827b1f6fc82db5f5e31
#
_cell.length_a   1.000
_cell.length_b   1.000
_cell.length_c   1.000
_cell.angle_alpha   90.00
_cell.angle_beta   90.00
_cell.angle_gamma   90.00
#
_symmetry.space_group_name_H-M   'P 1'
#
loop_
_entity.id
_entity.type
_entity.pdbx_description
1 polymer ?
#
loop_
_entity_poly.entity_id
_entity_poly.type
_entity_poly.pdbx_seq_one_letter_code
_entity_poly.pdbx_strand_id
1 'polypeptide(L)'
;WDGKKLSNLWVVPGYHSAKVDSPFEFDADIYGLEAGYDVQLNPYHKLGLFVSYRQGEYDFSGKGDDYYAKTGGSIDIDSYLAGLYHRYDTQIKGRSAWLMSSLYGGWQKADLKSDDGVKADTDGLEYGAALEAGVVFMPATDVMVEPTVGVRYVHIDFDTVRDGLGKTARYDDVSETELEFGVKAEKTFEYGDGYAKLFVKPSVVQTFGDGDVRITSLGSVSGLEDMTLGRVIVGGSMDFTKQLNGFADVGYTFGGDYRDL
;
A
#
# COMPACT_ATOMS: atom_id res chain seq x y z
N TRP A 1 23.80 -5.08 24.27
CA TRP A 1 23.99 -5.75 22.97
C TRP A 1 25.08 -6.82 23.14
N ASP A 2 24.71 -8.09 23.02
CA ASP A 2 25.62 -9.23 23.19
C ASP A 2 26.30 -9.68 21.87
N GLY A 3 26.13 -8.91 20.79
CA GLY A 3 26.65 -9.20 19.46
C GLY A 3 25.91 -10.31 18.71
N LYS A 4 24.85 -10.89 19.27
CA LYS A 4 24.03 -11.86 18.54
C LYS A 4 23.17 -11.14 17.53
N LYS A 5 23.24 -11.56 16.28
CA LYS A 5 22.34 -11.09 15.23
C LYS A 5 20.96 -11.71 15.49
N LEU A 6 20.01 -10.88 15.85
CA LEU A 6 18.60 -11.29 15.89
C LEU A 6 18.05 -11.25 14.47
N SER A 7 17.45 -12.33 14.03
CA SER A 7 16.79 -12.42 12.72
C SER A 7 15.33 -12.79 12.92
N ASN A 8 14.50 -12.32 12.04
CA ASN A 8 13.07 -12.54 12.08
C ASN A 8 12.55 -12.91 10.69
N LEU A 9 11.72 -13.96 10.62
CA LEU A 9 10.92 -14.31 9.46
C LEU A 9 9.49 -13.89 9.74
N TRP A 10 8.86 -13.22 8.80
CA TRP A 10 7.49 -12.75 8.94
C TRP A 10 6.68 -13.03 7.67
N VAL A 11 5.37 -13.19 7.84
CA VAL A 11 4.40 -13.38 6.76
C VAL A 11 3.17 -12.54 7.10
N VAL A 12 2.67 -11.78 6.13
CA VAL A 12 1.53 -10.88 6.29
C VAL A 12 0.53 -11.14 5.16
N PRO A 13 -0.62 -11.75 5.45
CA PRO A 13 -1.75 -11.71 4.52
C PRO A 13 -2.39 -10.32 4.55
N GLY A 14 -2.89 -9.86 3.40
CA GLY A 14 -3.58 -8.58 3.26
C GLY A 14 -4.87 -8.73 2.45
N TYR A 15 -5.83 -7.89 2.75
CA TYR A 15 -7.03 -7.69 1.96
C TYR A 15 -7.38 -6.20 1.96
N HIS A 16 -7.68 -5.67 0.79
CA HIS A 16 -8.17 -4.30 0.61
C HIS A 16 -9.43 -4.33 -0.24
N SER A 17 -10.40 -3.51 0.12
CA SER A 17 -11.59 -3.27 -0.69
C SER A 17 -11.75 -1.76 -0.85
N ALA A 18 -11.71 -1.29 -2.09
CA ALA A 18 -11.80 0.12 -2.41
C ALA A 18 -13.05 0.40 -3.26
N LYS A 19 -13.63 1.57 -3.06
CA LYS A 19 -14.73 2.09 -3.86
C LYS A 19 -14.46 3.53 -4.25
N VAL A 20 -14.57 3.82 -5.54
CA VAL A 20 -14.48 5.16 -6.11
C VAL A 20 -15.78 5.48 -6.82
N ASP A 21 -16.42 6.59 -6.43
CA ASP A 21 -17.74 6.97 -6.94
C ASP A 21 -17.66 7.98 -8.12
N SER A 22 -16.50 8.65 -8.35
CA SER A 22 -16.32 9.69 -9.39
C SER A 22 -14.83 9.88 -9.74
N PRO A 23 -14.42 10.25 -10.98
CA PRO A 23 -15.25 10.41 -12.20
C PRO A 23 -15.63 9.09 -12.86
N PHE A 24 -14.97 7.98 -12.50
CA PHE A 24 -15.28 6.63 -12.95
C PHE A 24 -15.62 5.79 -11.71
N GLU A 25 -16.87 5.34 -11.62
CA GLU A 25 -17.29 4.44 -10.54
C GLU A 25 -16.62 3.09 -10.74
N PHE A 26 -15.83 2.66 -9.75
CA PHE A 26 -15.30 1.31 -9.69
C PHE A 26 -15.26 0.77 -8.27
N ASP A 27 -15.43 -0.53 -8.16
CA ASP A 27 -15.18 -1.31 -6.95
C ASP A 27 -13.90 -2.13 -7.17
N ALA A 28 -13.06 -2.27 -6.15
CA ALA A 28 -11.83 -3.05 -6.20
C ALA A 28 -11.70 -3.94 -4.97
N ASP A 29 -11.33 -5.19 -5.21
CA ASP A 29 -10.97 -6.16 -4.18
C ASP A 29 -9.56 -6.66 -4.43
N ILE A 30 -8.66 -6.44 -3.46
CA ILE A 30 -7.24 -6.76 -3.58
C ILE A 30 -6.83 -7.72 -2.45
N TYR A 31 -6.33 -8.88 -2.82
CA TYR A 31 -5.78 -9.89 -1.92
C TYR A 31 -4.26 -9.90 -2.03
N GLY A 32 -3.57 -10.01 -0.91
CA GLY A 32 -2.12 -9.99 -0.87
C GLY A 32 -1.53 -10.98 0.11
N LEU A 33 -0.32 -11.39 -0.19
CA LEU A 33 0.54 -12.13 0.72
C LEU A 33 1.96 -11.55 0.62
N GLU A 34 2.47 -11.07 1.74
CA GLU A 34 3.83 -10.56 1.82
C GLU A 34 4.62 -11.41 2.82
N ALA A 35 5.86 -11.74 2.48
CA ALA A 35 6.77 -12.48 3.34
C ALA A 35 8.15 -11.85 3.30
N GLY A 36 8.83 -11.82 4.44
CA GLY A 36 10.14 -11.22 4.51
C GLY A 36 11.01 -11.78 5.62
N TYR A 37 12.27 -11.45 5.52
CA TYR A 37 13.29 -11.80 6.48
C TYR A 37 14.13 -10.58 6.82
N ASP A 38 14.31 -10.32 8.10
CA ASP A 38 15.12 -9.23 8.57
C ASP A 38 16.21 -9.66 9.55
N VAL A 39 17.25 -8.86 9.61
CA VAL A 39 18.40 -9.04 10.50
C VAL A 39 18.72 -7.73 11.21
N GLN A 40 18.79 -7.78 12.52
CA GLN A 40 19.30 -6.70 13.34
C GLN A 40 20.84 -6.68 13.21
N LEU A 41 21.37 -5.68 12.51
CA LEU A 41 22.84 -5.55 12.27
C LEU A 41 23.56 -5.05 13.53
N ASN A 42 22.93 -4.12 14.24
CA ASN A 42 23.39 -3.55 15.52
C ASN A 42 22.19 -2.90 16.21
N PRO A 43 22.29 -2.30 17.42
CA PRO A 43 21.15 -1.70 18.13
C PRO A 43 20.39 -0.62 17.36
N TYR A 44 20.99 -0.05 16.32
CA TYR A 44 20.44 1.08 15.58
C TYR A 44 19.96 0.70 14.18
N HIS A 45 20.42 -0.41 13.62
CA HIS A 45 20.19 -0.74 12.20
C HIS A 45 19.58 -2.13 12.03
N LYS A 46 18.45 -2.19 11.36
CA LYS A 46 17.80 -3.42 10.89
C LYS A 46 17.71 -3.36 9.37
N LEU A 47 18.05 -4.45 8.69
CA LEU A 47 17.93 -4.62 7.25
C LEU A 47 17.04 -5.82 6.96
N GLY A 48 16.13 -5.68 6.02
CA GLY A 48 15.25 -6.76 5.59
C GLY A 48 15.07 -6.83 4.09
N LEU A 49 14.65 -8.03 3.65
CA LEU A 49 14.21 -8.32 2.30
C LEU A 49 12.78 -8.82 2.37
N PHE A 50 11.99 -8.56 1.33
CA PHE A 50 10.63 -9.08 1.22
C PHE A 50 10.26 -9.43 -0.21
N VAL A 51 9.26 -10.29 -0.32
CA VAL A 51 8.54 -10.60 -1.56
C VAL A 51 7.05 -10.42 -1.29
N SER A 52 6.32 -9.97 -2.30
CA SER A 52 4.88 -9.74 -2.22
C SER A 52 4.20 -10.27 -3.47
N TYR A 53 3.09 -10.96 -3.28
CA TYR A 53 2.12 -11.29 -4.31
C TYR A 53 0.82 -10.58 -4.01
N ARG A 54 0.22 -9.93 -5.01
CA ARG A 54 -1.09 -9.29 -4.92
C ARG A 54 -1.92 -9.66 -6.12
N GLN A 55 -3.21 -9.91 -5.88
CA GLN A 55 -4.22 -10.10 -6.90
C GLN A 55 -5.32 -9.08 -6.66
N GLY A 56 -5.60 -8.24 -7.66
CA GLY A 56 -6.65 -7.22 -7.62
C GLY A 56 -7.72 -7.51 -8.67
N GLU A 57 -8.96 -7.44 -8.28
CA GLU A 57 -10.15 -7.48 -9.15
C GLU A 57 -10.77 -6.08 -9.12
N TYR A 58 -10.94 -5.46 -10.28
CA TYR A 58 -11.47 -4.11 -10.44
C TYR A 58 -12.68 -4.16 -11.35
N ASP A 59 -13.85 -3.83 -10.82
CA ASP A 59 -15.12 -3.79 -11.57
C ASP A 59 -15.53 -2.35 -11.85
N PHE A 60 -15.67 -2.00 -13.12
CA PHE A 60 -16.06 -0.67 -13.59
C PHE A 60 -17.52 -0.66 -13.98
N SER A 61 -18.31 0.25 -13.40
CA SER A 61 -19.70 0.44 -13.78
C SER A 61 -19.81 1.45 -14.94
N GLY A 62 -20.41 1.04 -16.04
CA GLY A 62 -20.64 1.88 -17.24
C GLY A 62 -21.70 2.95 -17.06
N LYS A 63 -21.66 3.78 -16.01
CA LYS A 63 -22.69 4.81 -15.70
C LYS A 63 -22.35 6.21 -16.18
N GLY A 64 -21.26 6.40 -16.92
CA GLY A 64 -20.87 7.72 -17.44
C GLY A 64 -21.80 8.24 -18.56
N ASP A 65 -21.92 9.55 -18.66
CA ASP A 65 -22.73 10.23 -19.71
C ASP A 65 -22.12 10.13 -21.12
N ASP A 66 -20.83 9.85 -21.22
CA ASP A 66 -20.13 9.68 -22.49
C ASP A 66 -20.33 8.28 -23.09
N TYR A 67 -20.35 8.20 -24.41
CA TYR A 67 -20.56 6.95 -25.16
C TYR A 67 -19.59 5.82 -24.76
N TYR A 68 -18.39 6.18 -24.33
CA TYR A 68 -17.34 5.23 -23.90
C TYR A 68 -17.39 4.85 -22.42
N ALA A 69 -17.99 5.71 -21.61
CA ALA A 69 -18.24 5.42 -20.19
C ALA A 69 -19.51 4.58 -19.96
N LYS A 70 -20.21 4.16 -21.03
CA LYS A 70 -21.42 3.32 -20.96
C LYS A 70 -21.12 1.84 -20.94
N THR A 71 -19.90 1.44 -21.26
CA THR A 71 -19.48 0.04 -21.25
C THR A 71 -18.72 -0.20 -19.97
N GLY A 72 -19.33 -0.93 -19.03
CA GLY A 72 -18.65 -1.48 -17.86
C GLY A 72 -17.63 -2.54 -18.27
N GLY A 73 -16.95 -3.06 -17.29
CA GLY A 73 -15.95 -4.11 -17.50
C GLY A 73 -15.20 -4.45 -16.23
N SER A 74 -14.27 -5.38 -16.32
CA SER A 74 -13.40 -5.75 -15.23
C SER A 74 -11.93 -5.77 -15.65
N ILE A 75 -11.06 -5.53 -14.69
CA ILE A 75 -9.61 -5.70 -14.82
C ILE A 75 -9.13 -6.59 -13.68
N ASP A 76 -8.50 -7.71 -14.04
CA ASP A 76 -7.83 -8.59 -13.10
C ASP A 76 -6.32 -8.29 -13.14
N ILE A 77 -5.68 -7.95 -12.01
CA ILE A 77 -4.26 -7.61 -11.93
C ILE A 77 -3.54 -8.55 -10.97
N ASP A 78 -2.52 -9.25 -11.47
CA ASP A 78 -1.58 -10.01 -10.66
C ASP A 78 -0.25 -9.26 -10.54
N SER A 79 0.22 -9.01 -9.31
CA SER A 79 1.48 -8.30 -9.04
C SER A 79 2.44 -9.19 -8.27
N TYR A 80 3.70 -9.24 -8.73
CA TYR A 80 4.80 -9.99 -8.12
C TYR A 80 5.94 -9.04 -7.83
N LEU A 81 6.15 -8.71 -6.57
CA LEU A 81 7.10 -7.69 -6.13
C LEU A 81 8.18 -8.29 -5.24
N ALA A 82 9.36 -7.70 -5.29
CA ALA A 82 10.45 -7.97 -4.35
C ALA A 82 11.10 -6.66 -3.93
N GLY A 83 11.53 -6.59 -2.69
CA GLY A 83 12.09 -5.36 -2.16
C GLY A 83 13.04 -5.57 -1.00
N LEU A 84 13.60 -4.46 -0.58
CA LEU A 84 14.43 -4.36 0.59
C LEU A 84 13.98 -3.18 1.45
N TYR A 85 14.19 -3.29 2.75
CA TYR A 85 13.96 -2.18 3.67
C TYR A 85 15.08 -2.06 4.68
N HIS A 86 15.27 -0.85 5.16
CA HIS A 86 16.20 -0.52 6.21
C HIS A 86 15.49 0.32 7.28
N ARG A 87 15.65 -0.07 8.54
CA ARG A 87 15.20 0.71 9.69
C ARG A 87 16.40 1.19 10.49
N TYR A 88 16.40 2.47 10.78
CA TYR A 88 17.37 3.14 11.65
C TYR A 88 16.67 3.64 12.91
N ASP A 89 17.05 3.10 14.05
CA ASP A 89 16.56 3.52 15.37
C ASP A 89 17.59 4.44 16.01
N THR A 90 17.14 5.55 16.62
CA THR A 90 17.99 6.58 17.23
C THR A 90 17.30 7.23 18.41
N GLN A 91 17.94 8.23 19.00
CA GLN A 91 17.37 9.08 20.03
C GLN A 91 17.50 10.55 19.67
N ILE A 92 16.39 11.28 19.79
CA ILE A 92 16.34 12.73 19.58
C ILE A 92 15.90 13.37 20.90
N LYS A 93 16.78 14.15 21.52
CA LYS A 93 16.54 14.80 22.83
C LYS A 93 16.05 13.83 23.91
N GLY A 94 16.64 12.62 23.95
CA GLY A 94 16.33 11.59 24.93
C GLY A 94 15.04 10.79 24.65
N ARG A 95 14.41 10.97 23.49
CA ARG A 95 13.26 10.21 23.03
C ARG A 95 13.67 9.28 21.91
N SER A 96 13.12 8.07 21.91
CA SER A 96 13.31 7.13 20.80
C SER A 96 12.70 7.70 19.53
N ALA A 97 13.43 7.58 18.44
CA ALA A 97 13.00 7.97 17.12
C ALA A 97 13.50 6.94 16.10
N TRP A 98 12.82 6.83 14.99
CA TRP A 98 13.19 5.89 13.95
C TRP A 98 12.95 6.47 12.55
N LEU A 99 13.68 5.92 11.60
CA LEU A 99 13.54 6.17 10.18
C LEU A 99 13.48 4.81 9.47
N MET A 100 12.49 4.59 8.63
CA MET A 100 12.38 3.42 7.78
C MET A 100 12.40 3.85 6.31
N SER A 101 13.18 3.15 5.50
CA SER A 101 13.23 3.32 4.06
C SER A 101 13.02 1.98 3.38
N SER A 102 12.32 1.97 2.26
CA SER A 102 12.15 0.77 1.44
C SER A 102 12.26 1.10 -0.04
N LEU A 103 12.70 0.10 -0.81
CA LEU A 103 12.74 0.09 -2.26
C LEU A 103 12.21 -1.25 -2.74
N TYR A 104 11.38 -1.24 -3.77
CA TYR A 104 10.87 -2.47 -4.36
C TYR A 104 10.65 -2.33 -5.86
N GLY A 105 10.53 -3.46 -6.52
CA GLY A 105 10.14 -3.54 -7.91
C GLY A 105 9.66 -4.94 -8.27
N GLY A 106 8.97 -5.04 -9.41
CA GLY A 106 8.42 -6.30 -9.89
C GLY A 106 7.55 -6.15 -11.11
N TRP A 107 6.81 -7.19 -11.41
CA TRP A 107 5.99 -7.29 -12.60
C TRP A 107 4.52 -7.32 -12.23
N GLN A 108 3.72 -6.74 -13.13
CA GLN A 108 2.27 -6.83 -13.10
C GLN A 108 1.78 -7.48 -14.39
N LYS A 109 0.69 -8.23 -14.29
CA LYS A 109 -0.10 -8.74 -15.41
C LYS A 109 -1.52 -8.27 -15.24
N ALA A 110 -2.09 -7.69 -16.28
CA ALA A 110 -3.46 -7.21 -16.27
C ALA A 110 -4.27 -7.85 -17.40
N ASP A 111 -5.36 -8.49 -17.04
CA ASP A 111 -6.37 -9.04 -17.95
C ASP A 111 -7.60 -8.12 -17.93
N LEU A 112 -7.92 -7.52 -19.07
CA LEU A 112 -9.02 -6.59 -19.24
C LEU A 112 -10.18 -7.28 -19.98
N LYS A 113 -11.39 -7.09 -19.49
CA LYS A 113 -12.63 -7.58 -20.11
C LYS A 113 -13.66 -6.46 -20.09
N SER A 114 -14.24 -6.13 -21.23
CA SER A 114 -15.36 -5.19 -21.30
C SER A 114 -16.69 -5.94 -21.43
N ASP A 115 -17.79 -5.33 -20.99
CA ASP A 115 -19.14 -5.94 -21.02
C ASP A 115 -19.64 -6.23 -22.44
N ASP A 116 -19.10 -5.56 -23.47
CA ASP A 116 -19.36 -5.85 -24.88
C ASP A 116 -18.53 -7.03 -25.45
N GLY A 117 -17.74 -7.69 -24.59
CA GLY A 117 -16.99 -8.90 -24.90
C GLY A 117 -15.60 -8.66 -25.49
N VAL A 118 -15.10 -7.43 -25.52
CA VAL A 118 -13.71 -7.14 -25.90
C VAL A 118 -12.78 -7.58 -24.77
N LYS A 119 -11.69 -8.25 -25.14
CA LYS A 119 -10.64 -8.70 -24.21
C LYS A 119 -9.30 -8.16 -24.63
N ALA A 120 -8.48 -7.85 -23.66
CA ALA A 120 -7.11 -7.44 -23.85
C ALA A 120 -6.28 -7.88 -22.64
N ASP A 121 -4.99 -8.08 -22.86
CA ASP A 121 -4.00 -8.36 -21.82
C ASP A 121 -2.82 -7.41 -21.94
N THR A 122 -2.18 -7.10 -20.83
CA THR A 122 -0.96 -6.31 -20.80
C THR A 122 -0.09 -6.74 -19.63
N ASP A 123 1.22 -6.59 -19.82
CA ASP A 123 2.20 -6.71 -18.76
C ASP A 123 2.65 -5.30 -18.33
N GLY A 124 3.13 -5.16 -17.10
CA GLY A 124 3.67 -3.91 -16.59
C GLY A 124 4.83 -4.13 -15.66
N LEU A 125 5.66 -3.10 -15.50
CA LEU A 125 6.72 -3.03 -14.52
C LEU A 125 6.33 -2.04 -13.42
N GLU A 126 6.27 -2.50 -12.17
CA GLU A 126 6.06 -1.66 -11.00
C GLU A 126 7.38 -1.47 -10.25
N TYR A 127 7.67 -0.25 -9.82
CA TYR A 127 8.71 0.01 -8.83
C TYR A 127 8.32 1.15 -7.92
N GLY A 128 8.85 1.13 -6.71
CA GLY A 128 8.52 2.14 -5.72
C GLY A 128 9.56 2.29 -4.63
N ALA A 129 9.40 3.39 -3.90
CA ALA A 129 10.20 3.74 -2.74
C ALA A 129 9.32 4.32 -1.65
N ALA A 130 9.67 4.06 -0.38
CA ALA A 130 9.02 4.72 0.74
C ALA A 130 10.04 5.15 1.79
N LEU A 131 9.72 6.24 2.47
CA LEU A 131 10.46 6.76 3.61
C LEU A 131 9.44 7.15 4.67
N GLU A 132 9.60 6.63 5.89
CA GLU A 132 8.75 6.96 7.03
C GLU A 132 9.61 7.23 8.27
N ALA A 133 9.22 8.21 9.07
CA ALA A 133 9.89 8.54 10.32
C ALA A 133 8.89 8.73 11.44
N GLY A 134 9.29 8.39 12.67
CA GLY A 134 8.49 8.56 13.86
C GLY A 134 9.30 8.92 15.09
N VAL A 135 8.62 9.57 16.05
CA VAL A 135 9.19 9.89 17.36
C VAL A 135 8.27 9.34 18.45
N VAL A 136 8.86 8.58 19.37
CA VAL A 136 8.11 7.89 20.43
C VAL A 136 8.01 8.74 21.69
N PHE A 137 6.81 8.92 22.19
CA PHE A 137 6.47 9.53 23.47
C PHE A 137 5.82 8.49 24.38
N MET A 138 6.24 8.41 25.63
CA MET A 138 5.68 7.52 26.64
C MET A 138 5.03 8.35 27.75
N PRO A 139 3.75 8.78 27.56
CA PRO A 139 3.05 9.56 28.61
C PRO A 139 2.76 8.72 29.86
N ALA A 140 2.69 7.39 29.71
CA ALA A 140 2.62 6.43 30.81
C ALA A 140 3.46 5.19 30.45
N THR A 141 3.71 4.30 31.41
CA THR A 141 4.56 3.12 31.21
C THR A 141 3.98 2.11 30.20
N ASP A 142 2.67 2.12 30.05
CA ASP A 142 1.88 1.21 29.20
C ASP A 142 1.23 1.93 28.00
N VAL A 143 1.47 3.25 27.83
CA VAL A 143 0.90 4.05 26.75
C VAL A 143 2.01 4.70 25.93
N MET A 144 1.97 4.48 24.63
CA MET A 144 2.85 5.09 23.64
C MET A 144 2.04 6.02 22.72
N VAL A 145 2.60 7.16 22.39
CA VAL A 145 2.11 8.08 21.36
C VAL A 145 3.25 8.37 20.41
N GLU A 146 3.01 8.14 19.12
CA GLU A 146 4.04 8.21 18.09
C GLU A 146 3.53 9.01 16.88
N PRO A 147 3.83 10.32 16.80
CA PRO A 147 3.66 11.05 15.54
C PRO A 147 4.60 10.50 14.47
N THR A 148 4.06 10.33 13.26
CA THR A 148 4.77 9.81 12.08
C THR A 148 4.58 10.74 10.89
N VAL A 149 5.57 10.73 10.01
CA VAL A 149 5.50 11.33 8.69
C VAL A 149 6.08 10.35 7.68
N GLY A 150 5.41 10.20 6.56
CA GLY A 150 5.83 9.27 5.50
C GLY A 150 5.69 9.88 4.12
N VAL A 151 6.52 9.41 3.20
CA VAL A 151 6.39 9.62 1.77
C VAL A 151 6.52 8.29 1.07
N ARG A 152 5.64 8.01 0.12
CA ARG A 152 5.68 6.84 -0.76
C ARG A 152 5.60 7.29 -2.19
N TYR A 153 6.39 6.69 -3.05
CA TYR A 153 6.35 6.85 -4.49
C TYR A 153 6.15 5.49 -5.14
N VAL A 154 5.26 5.43 -6.10
CA VAL A 154 4.99 4.25 -6.95
C VAL A 154 5.02 4.71 -8.39
N HIS A 155 5.59 3.89 -9.25
CA HIS A 155 5.57 4.07 -10.69
C HIS A 155 5.25 2.74 -11.36
N ILE A 156 4.33 2.77 -12.32
CA ILE A 156 3.90 1.62 -13.10
C ILE A 156 3.99 2.00 -14.57
N ASP A 157 4.76 1.21 -15.32
CA ASP A 157 4.89 1.31 -16.77
C ASP A 157 4.21 0.08 -17.39
N PHE A 158 3.11 0.31 -18.11
CA PHE A 158 2.36 -0.74 -18.79
C PHE A 158 2.72 -0.82 -20.26
N ASP A 159 2.85 -2.03 -20.79
CA ASP A 159 3.01 -2.28 -22.20
C ASP A 159 1.76 -1.83 -22.99
N THR A 160 1.97 -1.58 -24.27
CA THR A 160 0.88 -1.19 -25.18
C THR A 160 -0.13 -2.33 -25.34
N VAL A 161 -1.37 -2.07 -24.98
CA VAL A 161 -2.50 -3.02 -25.11
C VAL A 161 -2.99 -3.11 -26.54
N ARG A 162 -3.20 -4.32 -27.05
CA ARG A 162 -3.97 -4.59 -28.28
C ARG A 162 -5.24 -5.33 -27.92
N ASP A 163 -6.37 -4.74 -28.31
CA ASP A 163 -7.67 -5.40 -28.15
C ASP A 163 -7.89 -6.49 -29.24
N GLY A 164 -8.86 -7.37 -28.99
CA GLY A 164 -9.26 -8.41 -29.93
C GLY A 164 -9.83 -7.89 -31.29
N LEU A 165 -10.06 -6.58 -31.41
CA LEU A 165 -10.51 -5.90 -32.62
C LEU A 165 -9.36 -5.24 -33.38
N GLY A 166 -8.11 -5.37 -32.90
CA GLY A 166 -6.90 -4.82 -33.51
C GLY A 166 -6.69 -3.33 -33.21
N LYS A 167 -7.44 -2.72 -32.30
CA LYS A 167 -7.18 -1.37 -31.79
C LYS A 167 -6.06 -1.41 -30.78
N THR A 168 -5.27 -0.35 -30.76
CA THR A 168 -4.14 -0.22 -29.84
C THR A 168 -4.46 0.89 -28.83
N ALA A 169 -4.43 0.55 -27.55
CA ALA A 169 -4.42 1.51 -26.45
C ALA A 169 -3.00 1.58 -25.87
N ARG A 170 -2.48 2.77 -25.71
CA ARG A 170 -1.24 3.04 -24.98
C ARG A 170 -1.61 3.70 -23.66
N TYR A 171 -1.21 3.08 -22.59
CA TYR A 171 -1.22 3.72 -21.29
C TYR A 171 0.05 4.55 -21.18
N ASP A 172 -0.07 5.81 -20.76
CA ASP A 172 1.10 6.56 -20.30
C ASP A 172 1.48 6.01 -18.93
N ASP A 173 2.76 6.14 -18.56
CA ASP A 173 3.27 5.70 -17.27
C ASP A 173 2.44 6.30 -16.12
N VAL A 174 2.06 5.48 -15.15
CA VAL A 174 1.31 5.91 -13.96
C VAL A 174 2.29 6.14 -12.82
N SER A 175 2.27 7.34 -12.25
CA SER A 175 3.07 7.67 -11.08
C SER A 175 2.20 8.23 -9.98
N GLU A 176 2.43 7.79 -8.74
CA GLU A 176 1.76 8.33 -7.57
C GLU A 176 2.78 8.63 -6.47
N THR A 177 2.64 9.81 -5.87
CA THR A 177 3.34 10.18 -4.64
C THR A 177 2.33 10.39 -3.53
N GLU A 178 2.50 9.69 -2.42
CA GLU A 178 1.68 9.82 -1.21
C GLU A 178 2.50 10.47 -0.11
N LEU A 179 1.96 11.52 0.54
CA LEU A 179 2.48 12.08 1.77
C LEU A 179 1.50 11.76 2.91
N GLU A 180 1.98 11.14 3.98
CA GLU A 180 1.17 10.79 5.15
C GLU A 180 1.69 11.48 6.41
N PHE A 181 0.78 12.09 7.17
CA PHE A 181 1.02 12.61 8.52
C PHE A 181 0.06 11.91 9.48
N GLY A 182 0.59 11.14 10.42
CA GLY A 182 -0.21 10.34 11.33
C GLY A 182 0.23 10.47 12.79
N VAL A 183 -0.64 10.02 13.69
CA VAL A 183 -0.31 9.85 15.10
C VAL A 183 -0.80 8.48 15.55
N LYS A 184 0.13 7.59 15.87
CA LYS A 184 -0.19 6.28 16.45
C LYS A 184 -0.29 6.41 17.97
N ALA A 185 -1.40 5.96 18.54
CA ALA A 185 -1.56 5.76 19.98
C ALA A 185 -1.66 4.25 20.25
N GLU A 186 -0.79 3.73 21.11
CA GLU A 186 -0.70 2.31 21.43
C GLU A 186 -0.78 2.10 22.94
N LYS A 187 -1.53 1.10 23.37
CA LYS A 187 -1.57 0.64 24.75
C LYS A 187 -1.10 -0.80 24.85
N THR A 188 -0.18 -1.05 25.78
CA THR A 188 0.37 -2.36 26.09
C THR A 188 -0.36 -2.96 27.28
N PHE A 189 -0.69 -4.24 27.20
CA PHE A 189 -1.32 -5.03 28.26
C PHE A 189 -0.43 -6.22 28.58
N GLU A 190 -0.26 -6.54 29.83
CA GLU A 190 0.36 -7.79 30.26
C GLU A 190 -0.63 -8.95 30.11
N TYR A 191 -0.19 -10.05 29.52
CA TYR A 191 -0.99 -11.24 29.32
C TYR A 191 -0.14 -12.50 29.55
N GLY A 192 -0.35 -13.19 30.65
CA GLY A 192 0.49 -14.32 31.06
C GLY A 192 1.96 -13.93 31.18
N ASP A 193 2.83 -14.62 30.43
CA ASP A 193 4.27 -14.32 30.36
C ASP A 193 4.64 -13.41 29.16
N GLY A 194 3.65 -12.90 28.42
CA GLY A 194 3.82 -12.07 27.22
C GLY A 194 3.07 -10.75 27.30
N TYR A 195 3.04 -10.05 26.16
CA TYR A 195 2.38 -8.76 26.02
C TYR A 195 1.39 -8.79 24.85
N ALA A 196 0.28 -8.09 25.04
CA ALA A 196 -0.64 -7.73 23.96
C ALA A 196 -0.64 -6.22 23.81
N LYS A 197 -0.71 -5.74 22.57
CA LYS A 197 -0.74 -4.32 22.23
C LYS A 197 -1.93 -4.03 21.36
N LEU A 198 -2.60 -2.92 21.63
CA LEU A 198 -3.65 -2.38 20.78
C LEU A 198 -3.27 -0.97 20.38
N PHE A 199 -3.51 -0.60 19.14
CA PHE A 199 -3.22 0.75 18.64
C PHE A 199 -4.33 1.29 17.75
N VAL A 200 -4.35 2.62 17.64
CA VAL A 200 -5.07 3.39 16.63
C VAL A 200 -4.10 4.40 16.01
N LYS A 201 -4.16 4.55 14.69
CA LYS A 201 -3.36 5.52 13.92
C LYS A 201 -4.28 6.32 13.00
N PRO A 202 -4.86 7.45 13.42
CA PRO A 202 -5.42 8.43 12.51
C PRO A 202 -4.30 9.13 11.72
N SER A 203 -4.56 9.41 10.44
CA SER A 203 -3.64 10.14 9.57
C SER A 203 -4.38 10.95 8.51
N VAL A 204 -3.68 11.93 7.98
CA VAL A 204 -4.05 12.68 6.78
C VAL A 204 -3.08 12.28 5.69
N VAL A 205 -3.61 11.95 4.53
CA VAL A 205 -2.88 11.50 3.35
C VAL A 205 -3.13 12.48 2.22
N GLN A 206 -2.06 12.98 1.61
CA GLN A 206 -2.13 13.77 0.38
C GLN A 206 -1.51 12.94 -0.74
N THR A 207 -2.30 12.65 -1.76
CA THR A 207 -1.83 11.99 -2.98
C THR A 207 -1.57 13.02 -4.06
N PHE A 208 -0.55 12.76 -4.87
CA PHE A 208 -0.22 13.48 -6.10
C PHE A 208 -0.07 12.42 -7.17
N GLY A 209 -0.98 12.43 -8.15
CA GLY A 209 -0.99 11.45 -9.22
C GLY A 209 -0.63 12.08 -10.56
N ASP A 210 0.10 11.35 -11.39
CA ASP A 210 0.32 11.66 -12.79
C ASP A 210 0.15 10.37 -13.61
N GLY A 211 -0.80 10.38 -14.55
CA GLY A 211 -1.06 9.24 -15.42
C GLY A 211 -2.26 9.50 -16.31
N ASP A 212 -2.00 9.58 -17.62
CA ASP A 212 -3.01 9.71 -18.64
C ASP A 212 -3.19 8.38 -19.39
N VAL A 213 -4.41 8.01 -19.64
CA VAL A 213 -4.72 6.90 -20.57
C VAL A 213 -4.98 7.49 -21.97
N ARG A 214 -4.09 7.21 -22.92
CA ARG A 214 -4.26 7.62 -24.33
C ARG A 214 -4.81 6.46 -25.15
N ILE A 215 -6.05 6.62 -25.59
CA ILE A 215 -6.67 5.70 -26.55
C ILE A 215 -6.52 6.30 -27.94
N THR A 216 -5.78 5.65 -28.84
CA THR A 216 -5.33 6.16 -30.15
C THR A 216 -6.44 6.71 -31.05
N SER A 217 -7.70 6.34 -30.81
CA SER A 217 -8.87 6.81 -31.58
C SER A 217 -9.79 7.78 -30.84
N LEU A 218 -9.54 8.07 -29.55
CA LEU A 218 -10.54 8.68 -28.67
C LEU A 218 -10.03 9.86 -27.81
N GLY A 219 -8.72 10.12 -27.82
CA GLY A 219 -8.11 11.17 -26.98
C GLY A 219 -7.49 10.63 -25.69
N SER A 220 -7.13 11.52 -24.79
CA SER A 220 -6.60 11.20 -23.47
C SER A 220 -7.67 11.32 -22.39
N VAL A 221 -7.63 10.43 -21.41
CA VAL A 221 -8.43 10.49 -20.18
C VAL A 221 -7.47 10.65 -19.02
N SER A 222 -7.61 11.68 -18.22
CA SER A 222 -6.82 11.88 -17.00
C SER A 222 -7.22 10.82 -15.97
N GLY A 223 -6.25 10.06 -15.46
CA GLY A 223 -6.51 8.91 -14.60
C GLY A 223 -6.44 9.21 -13.11
N LEU A 224 -5.49 10.03 -12.67
CA LEU A 224 -5.29 10.30 -11.24
C LEU A 224 -5.39 11.80 -10.96
N GLU A 225 -6.13 12.15 -9.93
CA GLU A 225 -6.23 13.52 -9.42
C GLU A 225 -5.57 13.63 -8.04
N ASP A 226 -5.07 14.83 -7.73
CA ASP A 226 -4.55 15.14 -6.40
C ASP A 226 -5.69 15.07 -5.37
N MET A 227 -5.53 14.25 -4.34
CA MET A 227 -6.56 14.05 -3.32
C MET A 227 -6.00 14.24 -1.91
N THR A 228 -6.84 14.81 -1.03
CA THR A 228 -6.59 14.80 0.41
C THR A 228 -7.56 13.82 1.08
N LEU A 229 -7.01 12.81 1.73
CA LEU A 229 -7.76 11.71 2.33
C LEU A 229 -7.53 11.66 3.84
N GLY A 230 -8.53 11.20 4.57
CA GLY A 230 -8.38 10.76 5.94
C GLY A 230 -8.16 9.25 5.97
N ARG A 231 -7.26 8.77 6.84
CA ARG A 231 -7.04 7.34 7.07
C ARG A 231 -7.06 7.04 8.56
N VAL A 232 -7.71 5.97 8.96
CA VAL A 232 -7.67 5.47 10.34
C VAL A 232 -7.31 3.99 10.30
N ILE A 233 -6.24 3.61 10.99
CA ILE A 233 -5.82 2.23 11.16
C ILE A 233 -6.03 1.84 12.62
N VAL A 234 -6.66 0.69 12.86
CA VAL A 234 -6.82 0.08 14.18
C VAL A 234 -6.22 -1.31 14.13
N GLY A 235 -5.37 -1.64 15.08
CA GLY A 235 -4.72 -2.93 15.07
C GLY A 235 -4.15 -3.32 16.42
N GLY A 236 -3.48 -4.46 16.42
CA GLY A 236 -2.82 -4.97 17.60
C GLY A 236 -1.83 -6.08 17.29
N SER A 237 -1.02 -6.38 18.28
CA SER A 237 -0.11 -7.53 18.26
C SER A 237 -0.15 -8.27 19.58
N MET A 238 0.22 -9.54 19.53
CA MET A 238 0.28 -10.39 20.72
C MET A 238 1.45 -11.37 20.62
N ASP A 239 2.16 -11.56 21.74
CA ASP A 239 3.17 -12.58 21.88
C ASP A 239 2.51 -13.92 22.25
N PHE A 240 2.49 -14.88 21.31
CA PHE A 240 2.00 -16.24 21.58
C PHE A 240 3.05 -17.10 22.29
N THR A 241 4.30 -16.90 21.94
CA THR A 241 5.48 -17.52 22.59
C THR A 241 6.65 -16.52 22.53
N LYS A 242 7.79 -16.89 23.14
CA LYS A 242 9.03 -16.09 23.03
C LYS A 242 9.57 -15.94 21.60
N GLN A 243 9.14 -16.82 20.67
CA GLN A 243 9.59 -16.83 19.28
C GLN A 243 8.47 -16.50 18.28
N LEU A 244 7.21 -16.55 18.70
CA LEU A 244 6.06 -16.33 17.83
C LEU A 244 5.25 -15.12 18.31
N ASN A 245 5.22 -14.10 17.50
CA ASN A 245 4.36 -12.94 17.64
C ASN A 245 3.39 -12.90 16.46
N GLY A 246 2.15 -12.50 16.71
CA GLY A 246 1.15 -12.24 15.68
C GLY A 246 0.71 -10.80 15.74
N PHE A 247 0.33 -10.26 14.59
CA PHE A 247 -0.28 -8.94 14.49
C PHE A 247 -1.41 -8.95 13.47
N ALA A 248 -2.35 -8.03 13.63
CA ALA A 248 -3.40 -7.77 12.68
C ALA A 248 -3.81 -6.30 12.77
N ASP A 249 -4.18 -5.72 11.67
CA ASP A 249 -4.79 -4.38 11.62
C ASP A 249 -5.86 -4.29 10.54
N VAL A 250 -6.69 -3.25 10.64
CA VAL A 250 -7.69 -2.86 9.67
C VAL A 250 -7.57 -1.36 9.49
N GLY A 251 -7.45 -0.93 8.24
CA GLY A 251 -7.41 0.47 7.84
C GLY A 251 -8.68 0.87 7.12
N TYR A 252 -9.11 2.11 7.31
CA TYR A 252 -10.17 2.74 6.55
C TYR A 252 -9.71 4.09 6.05
N THR A 253 -9.70 4.25 4.71
CA THR A 253 -9.34 5.49 4.03
C THR A 253 -10.60 6.11 3.43
N PHE A 254 -10.76 7.42 3.57
CA PHE A 254 -11.95 8.15 3.13
C PHE A 254 -11.60 9.58 2.74
N GLY A 255 -12.36 10.14 1.81
CA GLY A 255 -12.23 11.54 1.41
C GLY A 255 -12.68 11.74 -0.03
N GLY A 256 -13.44 12.82 -0.31
CA GLY A 256 -14.05 13.03 -1.61
C GLY A 256 -14.96 11.85 -1.97
N ASP A 257 -14.75 11.33 -3.16
CA ASP A 257 -15.49 10.18 -3.72
C ASP A 257 -14.75 8.84 -3.52
N TYR A 258 -13.70 8.82 -2.68
CA TYR A 258 -12.86 7.65 -2.41
C TYR A 258 -13.15 7.03 -1.05
N ARG A 259 -13.25 5.69 -1.02
CA ARG A 259 -13.34 4.86 0.21
C ARG A 259 -12.57 3.57 0.02
N ASP A 260 -11.79 3.19 1.02
CA ASP A 260 -10.96 1.97 1.03
C ASP A 260 -10.98 1.35 2.43
N LEU A 261 -11.06 0.01 2.51
CA LEU A 261 -11.05 -0.78 3.74
C LEU A 261 -9.94 -1.84 3.72
#